data_8ce9b0334cc200e64e0f13b9a280c967
#
_entry.id   8ce9b0334cc200e64e0f13b9a280c967
#
_cell.length_a   1.000
_cell.length_b   1.000
_cell.length_c   1.000
_cell.angle_alpha   90.00
_cell.angle_beta   90.00
_cell.angle_gamma   90.00
#
_symmetry.space_group_name_H-M   'P 1'
#
loop_
_entity.id
_entity.type
_entity.pdbx_description
1 polymer ?
#
loop_
_entity_poly.entity_id
_entity_poly.type
_entity_poly.pdbx_seq_one_letter_code
_entity_poly.pdbx_strand_id
1 'polypeptide(L)'
;NPNGFTPEEIAVFGRDLSTVWSVDERSIGPDGGGTVTIGDSAEFWDGIELGYQASVRYAHGWDTGEELRGTYGAISDTEIAQTQGFERLQTERNVDLSTYLAVGAELYENHRINANLILLRQTQDEAQIDTGYDDSPDQISKFYTLEWEENQLKTWQFGSEHVCPQLMDLGFNWMVSTSDARRYAPNTRK
;
A
#
# COMPACT_ATOMS: atom_id res chain seq x y z
N ASN A 1 41.80 -8.96 -3.68
CA ASN A 1 40.93 -7.81 -3.89
C ASN A 1 40.96 -6.96 -2.61
N PRO A 2 41.59 -5.77 -2.60
CA PRO A 2 41.80 -5.00 -1.36
C PRO A 2 40.50 -4.44 -0.74
N ASN A 3 39.35 -4.67 -1.35
CA ASN A 3 38.02 -4.25 -0.90
C ASN A 3 37.02 -5.40 -0.82
N GLY A 4 37.46 -6.65 -0.73
CA GLY A 4 36.60 -7.81 -0.59
C GLY A 4 36.30 -8.07 0.90
N PHE A 5 35.07 -8.54 1.21
CA PHE A 5 34.71 -9.00 2.53
C PHE A 5 35.54 -10.20 2.95
N THR A 6 35.92 -10.27 4.23
CA THR A 6 36.58 -11.45 4.80
C THR A 6 35.58 -12.61 4.92
N PRO A 7 36.06 -13.88 5.00
CA PRO A 7 35.18 -15.03 5.21
C PRO A 7 34.31 -14.92 6.47
N GLU A 8 34.82 -14.28 7.52
CA GLU A 8 34.08 -14.04 8.76
C GLU A 8 32.97 -13.01 8.55
N GLU A 9 33.21 -11.93 7.82
CA GLU A 9 32.19 -10.92 7.46
C GLU A 9 31.10 -11.54 6.58
N ILE A 10 31.46 -12.36 5.59
CA ILE A 10 30.52 -13.09 4.74
C ILE A 10 29.66 -14.04 5.60
N ALA A 11 30.28 -14.73 6.58
CA ALA A 11 29.56 -15.63 7.47
C ALA A 11 28.58 -14.89 8.42
N VAL A 12 28.92 -13.65 8.84
CA VAL A 12 28.00 -12.80 9.61
C VAL A 12 26.84 -12.37 8.73
N PHE A 13 27.09 -11.85 7.53
CA PHE A 13 26.03 -11.50 6.57
C PHE A 13 25.11 -12.70 6.26
N GLY A 14 25.69 -13.89 6.08
CA GLY A 14 24.92 -15.10 5.81
C GLY A 14 24.01 -15.53 6.97
N ARG A 15 24.36 -15.23 8.22
CA ARG A 15 23.52 -15.49 9.39
C ARG A 15 22.37 -14.47 9.55
N ASP A 16 22.59 -13.24 9.13
CA ASP A 16 21.59 -12.17 9.18
C ASP A 16 20.58 -12.25 8.04
N LEU A 17 20.88 -13.03 7.00
CA LEU A 17 19.92 -13.31 5.94
C LEU A 17 18.85 -14.28 6.48
N SER A 18 17.60 -13.86 6.42
CA SER A 18 16.48 -14.76 6.73
C SER A 18 16.55 -15.98 5.80
N THR A 19 16.62 -17.18 6.40
CA THR A 19 16.74 -18.45 5.69
C THR A 19 15.40 -19.09 5.35
N VAL A 20 14.28 -18.41 5.61
CA VAL A 20 12.96 -18.90 5.27
C VAL A 20 12.74 -18.69 3.77
N TRP A 21 12.87 -19.79 3.01
CA TRP A 21 12.65 -19.85 1.56
C TRP A 21 11.48 -20.78 1.20
N SER A 22 10.86 -21.43 2.21
CA SER A 22 9.74 -22.31 1.99
C SER A 22 8.42 -21.53 2.05
N VAL A 23 7.56 -21.83 1.11
CA VAL A 23 6.16 -21.42 1.13
C VAL A 23 5.36 -22.62 1.60
N ASP A 24 4.67 -22.46 2.73
CA ASP A 24 3.85 -23.51 3.32
C ASP A 24 2.36 -23.21 3.08
N GLU A 25 1.63 -24.21 2.61
CA GLU A 25 0.18 -24.11 2.48
C GLU A 25 -0.47 -24.12 3.86
N ARG A 26 -1.38 -23.16 4.07
CA ARG A 26 -2.17 -23.10 5.30
C ARG A 26 -3.58 -22.57 5.01
N SER A 27 -4.52 -22.94 5.86
CA SER A 27 -5.83 -22.32 5.84
C SER A 27 -5.73 -20.86 6.25
N ILE A 28 -6.32 -19.99 5.44
CA ILE A 28 -6.44 -18.57 5.72
C ILE A 28 -7.79 -18.24 6.34
N GLY A 29 -7.80 -17.27 7.25
CA GLY A 29 -9.04 -16.76 7.83
C GLY A 29 -9.84 -15.91 6.84
N PRO A 30 -11.09 -15.58 7.16
CA PRO A 30 -11.91 -14.73 6.31
C PRO A 30 -11.34 -13.31 6.26
N ASP A 31 -11.63 -12.63 5.16
CA ASP A 31 -11.39 -11.19 5.03
C ASP A 31 -12.24 -10.43 6.02
N GLY A 32 -11.74 -9.30 6.45
CA GLY A 32 -12.43 -8.50 7.44
C GLY A 32 -11.96 -7.06 7.50
N GLY A 33 -12.77 -6.25 8.11
CA GLY A 33 -12.44 -4.86 8.34
C GLY A 33 -13.55 -4.11 9.06
N GLY A 34 -13.25 -2.89 9.42
CA GLY A 34 -14.19 -2.02 10.09
C GLY A 34 -13.76 -0.57 10.02
N THR A 35 -14.72 0.30 10.23
CA THR A 35 -14.51 1.74 10.31
C THR A 35 -15.18 2.27 11.57
N VAL A 36 -14.44 3.09 12.30
CA VAL A 36 -14.97 3.86 13.41
C VAL A 36 -14.83 5.34 13.08
N THR A 37 -15.93 6.07 13.20
CA THR A 37 -15.96 7.51 12.98
C THR A 37 -16.61 8.17 14.18
N ILE A 38 -15.97 9.21 14.66
CA ILE A 38 -16.50 10.11 15.69
C ILE A 38 -16.41 11.54 15.18
N GLY A 39 -17.31 12.38 15.56
CA GLY A 39 -17.27 13.79 15.24
C GLY A 39 -18.41 14.50 15.95
N ASP A 40 -18.18 15.76 16.25
CA ASP A 40 -19.13 16.64 16.88
C ASP A 40 -18.80 18.09 16.56
N SER A 41 -19.78 18.97 16.71
CA SER A 41 -19.57 20.41 16.69
C SER A 41 -20.36 21.08 17.81
N ALA A 42 -19.81 22.14 18.32
CA ALA A 42 -20.47 22.92 19.37
C ALA A 42 -20.15 24.40 19.22
N GLU A 43 -21.15 25.23 19.54
CA GLU A 43 -20.94 26.64 19.74
C GLU A 43 -20.20 26.85 21.06
N PHE A 44 -19.00 27.45 21.00
CA PHE A 44 -18.14 27.67 22.15
C PHE A 44 -18.31 29.06 22.74
N TRP A 45 -18.53 30.05 21.88
CA TRP A 45 -18.91 31.41 22.24
C TRP A 45 -19.91 31.92 21.21
N ASP A 46 -20.65 32.99 21.54
CA ASP A 46 -21.59 33.64 20.63
C ASP A 46 -20.92 33.91 19.26
N GLY A 47 -21.40 33.23 18.23
CA GLY A 47 -20.91 33.29 16.87
C GLY A 47 -19.59 32.53 16.60
N ILE A 48 -19.13 31.63 17.50
CA ILE A 48 -17.98 30.77 17.28
C ILE A 48 -18.37 29.30 17.46
N GLU A 49 -18.42 28.57 16.35
CA GLU A 49 -18.63 27.11 16.33
C GLU A 49 -17.32 26.39 16.07
N LEU A 50 -17.03 25.36 16.87
CA LEU A 50 -15.88 24.47 16.69
C LEU A 50 -16.39 23.07 16.37
N GLY A 51 -15.78 22.44 15.37
CA GLY A 51 -16.09 21.08 14.98
C GLY A 51 -14.84 20.21 14.84
N TYR A 52 -15.04 18.92 15.05
CA TYR A 52 -14.01 17.92 14.78
C TYR A 52 -14.59 16.65 14.19
N GLN A 53 -13.77 15.94 13.44
CA GLN A 53 -14.09 14.60 12.95
C GLN A 53 -12.83 13.75 13.01
N ALA A 54 -12.96 12.52 13.49
CA ALA A 54 -11.92 11.52 13.43
C ALA A 54 -12.48 10.22 12.88
N SER A 55 -11.78 9.59 11.95
CA SER A 55 -12.16 8.31 11.37
C SER A 55 -10.94 7.43 11.24
N VAL A 56 -11.08 6.16 11.63
CA VAL A 56 -10.08 5.13 11.42
C VAL A 56 -10.75 3.95 10.75
N ARG A 57 -10.17 3.51 9.65
CA ARG A 57 -10.56 2.29 8.93
C ARG A 57 -9.40 1.33 8.92
N TYR A 58 -9.69 0.08 9.26
CA TYR A 58 -8.80 -1.05 9.07
C TYR A 58 -9.50 -2.08 8.19
N ALA A 59 -8.78 -2.65 7.24
CA ALA A 59 -9.25 -3.77 6.44
C ALA A 59 -8.09 -4.72 6.17
N HIS A 60 -8.37 -6.00 6.08
CA HIS A 60 -7.44 -7.01 5.60
C HIS A 60 -8.18 -8.01 4.72
N GLY A 61 -7.47 -8.52 3.73
CA GLY A 61 -8.00 -9.51 2.82
C GLY A 61 -6.88 -10.39 2.25
N TRP A 62 -7.30 -11.52 1.71
CA TRP A 62 -6.45 -12.47 1.02
C TRP A 62 -6.98 -12.66 -0.40
N ASP A 63 -6.07 -12.74 -1.35
CA ASP A 63 -6.38 -13.12 -2.72
C ASP A 63 -5.47 -14.30 -3.10
N THR A 64 -6.05 -15.34 -3.67
CA THR A 64 -5.31 -16.51 -4.15
C THR A 64 -5.77 -16.80 -5.57
N GLY A 65 -4.82 -16.83 -6.48
CA GLY A 65 -5.06 -17.08 -7.90
C GLY A 65 -4.12 -18.13 -8.46
N GLU A 66 -4.62 -18.85 -9.46
CA GLU A 66 -3.85 -19.76 -10.31
C GLU A 66 -3.81 -19.20 -11.72
N GLU A 67 -2.65 -19.21 -12.34
CA GLU A 67 -2.44 -18.72 -13.68
C GLU A 67 -1.58 -19.69 -14.48
N LEU A 68 -2.00 -20.01 -15.71
CA LEU A 68 -1.18 -20.76 -16.67
C LEU A 68 -0.47 -19.76 -17.59
N ARG A 69 0.84 -19.83 -17.64
CA ARG A 69 1.68 -19.01 -18.51
C ARG A 69 2.40 -19.87 -19.52
N GLY A 70 2.31 -19.48 -20.78
CA GLY A 70 3.00 -20.17 -21.87
C GLY A 70 3.63 -19.19 -22.85
N THR A 71 4.86 -19.47 -23.22
CA THR A 71 5.53 -18.82 -24.34
C THR A 71 5.61 -19.80 -25.51
N TYR A 72 5.28 -19.33 -26.69
CA TYR A 72 5.29 -20.13 -27.92
C TYR A 72 6.36 -19.58 -28.85
N GLY A 73 7.14 -20.47 -29.43
CA GLY A 73 8.18 -20.17 -30.41
C GLY A 73 7.97 -20.95 -31.71
N ALA A 74 8.44 -20.40 -32.83
CA ALA A 74 8.47 -21.11 -34.10
C ALA A 74 9.63 -22.13 -34.06
N ILE A 75 9.31 -23.42 -34.27
CA ILE A 75 10.31 -24.49 -34.44
C ILE A 75 10.62 -24.72 -35.91
N SER A 76 9.75 -24.29 -36.80
CA SER A 76 9.98 -24.25 -38.24
C SER A 76 9.14 -23.17 -38.91
N ASP A 77 9.27 -22.98 -40.21
CA ASP A 77 8.50 -22.00 -40.98
C ASP A 77 6.97 -22.21 -40.91
N THR A 78 6.53 -23.40 -40.48
CA THR A 78 5.12 -23.80 -40.45
C THR A 78 4.65 -24.34 -39.11
N GLU A 79 5.53 -24.44 -38.12
CA GLU A 79 5.23 -25.06 -36.84
C GLU A 79 5.59 -24.18 -35.66
N ILE A 80 4.64 -24.02 -34.74
CA ILE A 80 4.81 -23.29 -33.47
C ILE A 80 4.63 -24.30 -32.34
N ALA A 81 5.56 -24.30 -31.39
CA ALA A 81 5.43 -25.08 -30.16
C ALA A 81 5.58 -24.20 -28.93
N GLN A 82 5.07 -24.72 -27.83
CA GLN A 82 5.27 -24.09 -26.53
C GLN A 82 6.71 -24.32 -26.07
N THR A 83 7.46 -23.25 -25.93
CA THR A 83 8.87 -23.26 -25.47
C THR A 83 8.98 -23.10 -23.96
N GLN A 84 8.01 -22.44 -23.33
CA GLN A 84 7.95 -22.29 -21.88
C GLN A 84 6.52 -22.55 -21.39
N GLY A 85 6.39 -23.21 -20.27
CA GLY A 85 5.11 -23.46 -19.63
C GLY A 85 5.24 -23.46 -18.13
N PHE A 86 4.51 -22.57 -17.46
CA PHE A 86 4.47 -22.44 -16.01
C PHE A 86 3.05 -22.39 -15.51
N GLU A 87 2.82 -23.11 -14.43
CA GLU A 87 1.67 -22.95 -13.55
C GLU A 87 2.10 -22.08 -12.37
N ARG A 88 1.43 -20.96 -12.21
CA ARG A 88 1.67 -20.00 -11.13
C ARG A 88 0.57 -20.13 -10.10
N LEU A 89 0.96 -20.38 -8.86
CA LEU A 89 0.11 -20.19 -7.69
C LEU A 89 0.60 -18.93 -6.96
N GLN A 90 -0.28 -17.98 -6.80
CA GLN A 90 0.00 -16.71 -6.12
C GLN A 90 -0.99 -16.51 -4.99
N THR A 91 -0.50 -16.14 -3.82
CA THR A 91 -1.32 -15.73 -2.69
C THR A 91 -0.81 -14.37 -2.19
N GLU A 92 -1.73 -13.45 -2.06
CA GLU A 92 -1.48 -12.09 -1.64
C GLU A 92 -2.31 -11.77 -0.40
N ARG A 93 -1.68 -11.15 0.58
CA ARG A 93 -2.34 -10.58 1.74
C ARG A 93 -2.25 -9.07 1.69
N ASN A 94 -3.40 -8.41 1.69
CA ASN A 94 -3.50 -6.96 1.74
C ASN A 94 -3.97 -6.52 3.12
N VAL A 95 -3.32 -5.48 3.65
CA VAL A 95 -3.73 -4.81 4.89
C VAL A 95 -3.76 -3.32 4.65
N ASP A 96 -4.93 -2.73 4.84
CA ASP A 96 -5.18 -1.30 4.66
C ASP A 96 -5.49 -0.64 6.01
N LEU A 97 -4.78 0.44 6.30
CA LEU A 97 -5.06 1.33 7.42
C LEU A 97 -5.25 2.76 6.89
N SER A 98 -6.41 3.33 7.14
CA SER A 98 -6.72 4.71 6.77
C SER A 98 -7.14 5.49 8.01
N THR A 99 -6.56 6.67 8.18
CA THR A 99 -6.91 7.58 9.26
C THR A 99 -7.21 8.95 8.67
N TYR A 100 -8.32 9.53 9.10
CA TYR A 100 -8.73 10.88 8.77
C TYR A 100 -8.99 11.65 10.06
N LEU A 101 -8.37 12.80 10.19
CA LEU A 101 -8.63 13.74 11.27
C LEU A 101 -8.94 15.09 10.65
N ALA A 102 -9.99 15.72 11.10
CA ALA A 102 -10.38 17.07 10.71
C ALA A 102 -10.76 17.88 11.94
N VAL A 103 -10.37 19.13 11.92
CA VAL A 103 -10.85 20.15 12.85
C VAL A 103 -11.22 21.39 12.06
N GLY A 104 -12.26 22.07 12.52
CA GLY A 104 -12.74 23.30 11.88
C GLY A 104 -13.29 24.29 12.87
N ALA A 105 -13.27 25.53 12.48
CA ALA A 105 -13.90 26.62 13.20
C ALA A 105 -14.72 27.47 12.23
N GLU A 106 -15.94 27.81 12.62
CA GLU A 106 -16.77 28.84 11.97
C GLU A 106 -16.85 30.06 12.89
N LEU A 107 -16.51 31.22 12.35
CA LEU A 107 -16.47 32.46 13.10
C LEU A 107 -17.46 33.43 12.47
N TYR A 108 -18.50 33.79 13.25
CA TYR A 108 -19.52 34.78 12.86
C TYR A 108 -20.17 34.51 11.49
N GLU A 109 -20.38 33.22 11.13
CA GLU A 109 -20.98 32.74 9.87
C GLU A 109 -20.22 33.16 8.59
N ASN A 110 -19.22 34.01 8.71
CA ASN A 110 -18.52 34.62 7.57
C ASN A 110 -17.10 34.07 7.37
N HIS A 111 -16.55 33.37 8.33
CA HIS A 111 -15.18 32.88 8.27
C HIS A 111 -15.13 31.44 8.70
N ARG A 112 -14.64 30.57 7.80
CA ARG A 112 -14.41 29.14 8.09
C ARG A 112 -12.93 28.85 7.97
N ILE A 113 -12.41 28.14 8.96
CA ILE A 113 -11.02 27.66 8.97
C ILE A 113 -11.09 26.17 9.18
N ASN A 114 -10.29 25.41 8.43
CA ASN A 114 -10.21 23.96 8.58
C ASN A 114 -8.79 23.45 8.48
N ALA A 115 -8.52 22.35 9.16
CA ALA A 115 -7.29 21.61 9.05
C ALA A 115 -7.60 20.11 9.01
N ASN A 116 -6.97 19.41 8.06
CA ASN A 116 -7.17 17.98 7.86
C ASN A 116 -5.84 17.23 7.85
N LEU A 117 -5.84 16.04 8.43
CA LEU A 117 -4.78 15.05 8.30
C LEU A 117 -5.36 13.78 7.69
N ILE A 118 -4.76 13.34 6.61
CA ILE A 118 -5.04 12.05 5.96
C ILE A 118 -3.81 11.20 6.07
N LEU A 119 -3.96 9.98 6.57
CA LEU A 119 -2.90 8.98 6.64
C LEU A 119 -3.43 7.68 6.04
N LEU A 120 -2.80 7.25 4.95
CA LEU A 120 -3.12 6.00 4.28
C LEU A 120 -1.88 5.10 4.34
N ARG A 121 -2.07 3.86 4.72
CA ARG A 121 -1.03 2.84 4.73
C ARG A 121 -1.61 1.57 4.15
N GLN A 122 -0.96 1.05 3.13
CA GLN A 122 -1.25 -0.22 2.50
C GLN A 122 -0.02 -1.12 2.64
N THR A 123 -0.22 -2.32 3.13
CA THR A 123 0.81 -3.34 3.21
C THR A 123 0.37 -4.54 2.39
N GLN A 124 1.25 -5.01 1.53
CA GLN A 124 1.07 -6.17 0.68
C GLN A 124 2.14 -7.20 1.00
N ASP A 125 1.73 -8.44 1.22
CA ASP A 125 2.59 -9.58 1.48
C ASP A 125 2.23 -10.67 0.47
N GLU A 126 3.13 -10.95 -0.47
CA GLU A 126 2.91 -11.84 -1.59
C GLU A 126 3.83 -13.05 -1.53
N ALA A 127 3.25 -14.21 -1.76
CA ALA A 127 3.96 -15.46 -1.98
C ALA A 127 3.53 -16.07 -3.31
N GLN A 128 4.49 -16.35 -4.19
CA GLN A 128 4.26 -16.91 -5.51
C GLN A 128 5.12 -18.15 -5.70
N ILE A 129 4.53 -19.16 -6.32
CA ILE A 129 5.18 -20.39 -6.75
C ILE A 129 4.92 -20.55 -8.24
N ASP A 130 5.99 -20.55 -9.03
CA ASP A 130 5.94 -20.90 -10.45
C ASP A 130 6.50 -22.32 -10.61
N THR A 131 5.70 -23.23 -11.11
CA THR A 131 6.10 -24.62 -11.42
C THR A 131 6.00 -24.85 -12.91
N GLY A 132 7.07 -25.26 -13.56
CA GLY A 132 7.04 -25.49 -14.99
C GLY A 132 8.42 -25.69 -15.59
N TYR A 133 8.52 -25.47 -16.89
CA TYR A 133 9.72 -25.66 -17.65
C TYR A 133 10.09 -24.44 -18.50
N ASP A 134 11.40 -24.27 -18.71
CA ASP A 134 11.99 -23.28 -19.59
C ASP A 134 12.84 -24.04 -20.62
N ASP A 135 12.53 -23.84 -21.90
CA ASP A 135 13.17 -24.47 -23.10
C ASP A 135 13.11 -26.01 -23.17
N SER A 136 12.90 -26.73 -22.10
CA SER A 136 12.84 -28.20 -22.10
C SER A 136 11.72 -28.73 -21.22
N PRO A 137 10.69 -29.39 -21.81
CA PRO A 137 9.59 -29.99 -21.05
C PRO A 137 10.02 -31.09 -20.09
N ASP A 138 11.21 -31.66 -20.28
CA ASP A 138 11.74 -32.74 -19.43
C ASP A 138 12.38 -32.23 -18.13
N GLN A 139 12.55 -30.89 -17.99
CA GLN A 139 13.15 -30.27 -16.81
C GLN A 139 12.15 -29.36 -16.11
N ILE A 140 11.44 -29.92 -15.15
CA ILE A 140 10.51 -29.14 -14.32
C ILE A 140 11.30 -28.42 -13.23
N SER A 141 11.10 -27.11 -13.15
CA SER A 141 11.67 -26.21 -12.14
C SER A 141 10.60 -25.57 -11.29
N LYS A 142 10.93 -25.27 -10.05
CA LYS A 142 10.09 -24.47 -9.15
C LYS A 142 10.82 -23.20 -8.77
N PHE A 143 10.12 -22.07 -8.93
CA PHE A 143 10.61 -20.76 -8.52
C PHE A 143 9.68 -20.22 -7.43
N TYR A 144 10.29 -19.67 -6.38
CA TYR A 144 9.57 -19.05 -5.28
C TYR A 144 9.84 -17.57 -5.28
N THR A 145 8.81 -16.76 -5.30
CA THR A 145 8.92 -15.32 -5.13
C THR A 145 8.19 -14.92 -3.86
N LEU A 146 8.90 -14.23 -2.97
CA LEU A 146 8.35 -13.65 -1.77
C LEU A 146 8.59 -12.16 -1.83
N GLU A 147 7.52 -11.39 -1.71
CA GLU A 147 7.59 -9.93 -1.76
C GLU A 147 6.75 -9.34 -0.63
N TRP A 148 7.32 -8.36 0.05
CA TRP A 148 6.62 -7.57 1.03
C TRP A 148 6.80 -6.10 0.70
N GLU A 149 5.70 -5.38 0.63
CA GLU A 149 5.68 -3.98 0.27
C GLU A 149 4.77 -3.19 1.21
N GLU A 150 5.21 -2.01 1.61
CA GLU A 150 4.41 -1.04 2.34
C GLU A 150 4.42 0.30 1.61
N ASN A 151 3.24 0.81 1.31
CA ASN A 151 3.00 2.13 0.75
C ASN A 151 2.32 3.00 1.80
N GLN A 152 2.88 4.17 2.07
CA GLN A 152 2.32 5.15 3.00
C GLN A 152 2.17 6.50 2.31
N LEU A 153 1.00 7.13 2.51
CA LEU A 153 0.74 8.51 2.14
C LEU A 153 0.27 9.28 3.38
N LYS A 154 0.91 10.40 3.65
CA LYS A 154 0.52 11.33 4.70
C LYS A 154 0.30 12.70 4.08
N THR A 155 -0.90 13.25 4.26
CA THR A 155 -1.28 14.54 3.71
C THR A 155 -1.81 15.45 4.81
N TRP A 156 -1.29 16.65 4.89
CA TRP A 156 -1.80 17.74 5.69
C TRP A 156 -2.44 18.76 4.77
N GLN A 157 -3.62 19.23 5.15
CA GLN A 157 -4.31 20.31 4.45
C GLN A 157 -4.75 21.33 5.47
N PHE A 158 -4.58 22.59 5.14
CA PHE A 158 -5.06 23.71 5.92
C PHE A 158 -5.73 24.69 4.97
N GLY A 159 -6.94 25.10 5.28
CA GLY A 159 -7.73 25.96 4.41
C GLY A 159 -8.59 26.95 5.18
N SER A 160 -9.02 27.96 4.47
CA SER A 160 -9.92 28.96 5.02
C SER A 160 -10.79 29.58 3.93
N GLU A 161 -12.01 29.90 4.31
CA GLU A 161 -13.00 30.63 3.50
C GLU A 161 -13.43 31.86 4.28
N HIS A 162 -13.48 33.00 3.63
CA HIS A 162 -13.87 34.27 4.22
C HIS A 162 -14.86 34.99 3.31
N VAL A 163 -15.90 35.55 3.89
CA VAL A 163 -16.82 36.48 3.23
C VAL A 163 -16.71 37.81 3.98
N CYS A 164 -16.50 38.88 3.26
CA CYS A 164 -16.40 40.23 3.83
C CYS A 164 -17.61 41.06 3.42
N PRO A 165 -18.69 41.09 4.24
CA PRO A 165 -19.90 41.81 3.91
C PRO A 165 -19.68 43.33 3.69
N GLN A 166 -18.69 43.89 4.42
CA GLN A 166 -18.36 45.32 4.28
C GLN A 166 -17.72 45.67 2.93
N LEU A 167 -17.25 44.67 2.17
CA LEU A 167 -16.61 44.83 0.84
C LEU A 167 -17.48 44.25 -0.27
N MET A 168 -18.78 44.52 -0.26
CA MET A 168 -19.75 43.99 -1.24
C MET A 168 -19.80 42.47 -1.31
N ASP A 169 -19.79 41.81 -0.15
CA ASP A 169 -19.78 40.37 -0.02
C ASP A 169 -18.59 39.67 -0.73
N LEU A 170 -17.43 40.35 -0.74
CA LEU A 170 -16.25 39.76 -1.34
C LEU A 170 -15.89 38.44 -0.66
N GLY A 171 -15.94 37.35 -1.43
CA GLY A 171 -15.51 36.02 -1.01
C GLY A 171 -14.04 35.77 -1.32
N PHE A 172 -13.31 35.22 -0.34
CA PHE A 172 -11.91 34.81 -0.48
C PHE A 172 -11.72 33.43 0.15
N ASN A 173 -11.14 32.52 -0.61
CA ASN A 173 -10.76 31.19 -0.13
C ASN A 173 -9.32 30.86 -0.48
N TRP A 174 -8.69 30.05 0.36
CA TRP A 174 -7.35 29.54 0.11
C TRP A 174 -7.15 28.19 0.81
N MET A 175 -6.26 27.38 0.24
CA MET A 175 -5.85 26.11 0.80
C MET A 175 -4.37 25.88 0.57
N VAL A 176 -3.70 25.37 1.59
CA VAL A 176 -2.33 24.86 1.52
C VAL A 176 -2.37 23.38 1.83
N SER A 177 -1.68 22.59 1.02
CA SER A 177 -1.56 21.15 1.21
C SER A 177 -0.10 20.73 1.08
N THR A 178 0.30 19.78 1.91
CA THR A 178 1.60 19.09 1.81
C THR A 178 1.39 17.60 1.96
N SER A 179 2.11 16.82 1.16
CA SER A 179 2.02 15.36 1.17
C SER A 179 3.43 14.75 1.19
N ASP A 180 3.57 13.67 1.95
CA ASP A 180 4.73 12.80 1.98
C ASP A 180 4.28 11.39 1.59
N ALA A 181 4.90 10.83 0.56
CA ALA A 181 4.63 9.48 0.08
C ALA A 181 5.90 8.64 0.24
N ARG A 182 5.75 7.45 0.82
CA ARG A 182 6.84 6.51 1.06
C ARG A 182 6.46 5.14 0.58
N ARG A 183 7.41 4.48 -0.07
CA ARG A 183 7.36 3.06 -0.39
C ARG A 183 8.53 2.38 0.31
N TYR A 184 8.24 1.26 0.95
CA TYR A 184 9.23 0.43 1.62
C TYR A 184 9.04 -1.02 1.16
N ALA A 185 10.04 -1.58 0.49
CA ALA A 185 10.06 -2.94 -0.02
C ALA A 185 11.43 -3.58 0.31
N PRO A 186 11.65 -4.02 1.56
CA PRO A 186 12.98 -4.38 2.03
C PRO A 186 13.49 -5.70 1.50
N ASN A 187 12.60 -6.61 1.12
CA ASN A 187 12.94 -7.99 0.81
C ASN A 187 12.08 -8.52 -0.36
N THR A 188 12.53 -8.31 -1.58
CA THR A 188 12.07 -9.12 -2.71
C THR A 188 13.05 -10.26 -2.91
N ARG A 189 12.57 -11.50 -2.87
CA ARG A 189 13.37 -12.72 -3.06
C ARG A 189 12.84 -13.50 -4.24
N LYS A 190 13.75 -13.91 -5.10
CA LYS A 190 13.46 -14.72 -6.30
C LYS A 190 14.37 -15.91 -6.35
#